data_bf1cc32ec48188e4ba6b97b5054fca6a
#
_entry.id   bf1cc32ec48188e4ba6b97b5054fca6a
#
_cell.length_a   1.000
_cell.length_b   1.000
_cell.length_c   1.000
_cell.angle_alpha   90.00
_cell.angle_beta   90.00
_cell.angle_gamma   90.00
#
_symmetry.space_group_name_H-M   'P 1'
#
loop_
_entity.id
_entity.type
_entity.pdbx_description
1 polymer ?
#
loop_
_entity_poly.entity_id
_entity_poly.type
_entity_poly.pdbx_seq_one_letter_code
_entity_poly.pdbx_strand_id
1 'polypeptide(L)'
;DANALSSLGYSNELLDVTTLDVSARKRIVGIVDGEVGVEAWFDNASSRQHAVWTSNSGKLPTADQDVLVPMGASVGDPGVGLVSKEGTYSVTRSAGSAISASATFSANGSGPEFGIMLTSHTDTITSSTSGTSVDNSASSSSGGSWYYQITALSAVGGNARWVLNVQHSTNNSSWTDVSTATVTASDGIGAARAEFTGTVNRYLRQRVVLDASSGSITYAIMANRI
;
A
#
# COMPACT_ATOMS: atom_id res chain seq x y z
N ASP A 1 10.32 -2.32 11.90
CA ASP A 1 9.92 -3.41 11.02
C ASP A 1 8.81 -4.22 11.68
N ALA A 2 7.64 -4.31 11.03
CA ALA A 2 6.58 -5.17 11.49
C ALA A 2 7.05 -6.64 11.42
N ASN A 3 6.74 -7.43 12.44
CA ASN A 3 7.08 -8.83 12.50
C ASN A 3 5.87 -9.75 12.35
N ALA A 4 4.66 -9.20 12.47
CA ALA A 4 3.42 -9.92 12.26
C ALA A 4 2.30 -8.99 11.75
N LEU A 5 1.42 -9.55 10.94
CA LEU A 5 0.11 -9.01 10.64
C LEU A 5 -0.87 -9.66 11.63
N SER A 6 -1.39 -8.88 12.57
CA SER A 6 -2.27 -9.42 13.63
C SER A 6 -3.73 -9.50 13.17
N SER A 7 -4.16 -8.62 12.29
CA SER A 7 -5.49 -8.67 11.68
C SER A 7 -5.47 -8.06 10.28
N LEU A 8 -6.33 -8.57 9.42
CA LEU A 8 -6.74 -7.97 8.17
C LEU A 8 -8.25 -8.20 8.05
N GLY A 9 -9.02 -7.19 8.39
CA GLY A 9 -10.47 -7.23 8.37
C GLY A 9 -11.02 -6.50 7.15
N TYR A 10 -12.09 -7.05 6.58
CA TYR A 10 -12.90 -6.44 5.54
C TYR A 10 -14.36 -6.76 5.83
N SER A 11 -15.18 -5.76 6.01
CA SER A 11 -16.58 -5.94 6.36
C SER A 11 -17.48 -4.97 5.61
N ASN A 12 -18.71 -5.43 5.34
CA ASN A 12 -19.79 -4.60 4.87
C ASN A 12 -20.82 -4.47 5.99
N GLU A 13 -21.31 -3.27 6.23
CA GLU A 13 -22.50 -3.09 7.03
C GLU A 13 -23.70 -3.75 6.35
N LEU A 14 -24.47 -4.54 7.07
CA LEU A 14 -25.67 -5.20 6.57
C LEU A 14 -26.90 -4.54 7.19
N LEU A 15 -27.61 -3.75 6.39
CA LEU A 15 -28.85 -3.08 6.80
C LEU A 15 -30.05 -4.02 6.61
N ASP A 16 -30.84 -4.26 7.66
CA ASP A 16 -32.04 -5.08 7.60
C ASP A 16 -33.19 -4.25 7.00
N VAL A 17 -33.69 -4.68 5.87
CA VAL A 17 -34.83 -4.08 5.13
C VAL A 17 -35.98 -5.08 4.99
N THR A 18 -36.11 -6.00 5.94
CA THR A 18 -37.17 -7.00 5.97
C THR A 18 -38.53 -6.36 6.17
N THR A 19 -39.47 -6.63 5.27
CA THR A 19 -40.86 -6.24 5.38
C THR A 19 -41.69 -7.33 6.07
N LEU A 20 -42.87 -6.98 6.60
CA LEU A 20 -43.70 -7.93 7.36
C LEU A 20 -44.34 -9.04 6.51
N ASP A 21 -44.28 -8.91 5.19
CA ASP A 21 -44.91 -9.82 4.23
C ASP A 21 -43.95 -10.94 3.74
N VAL A 22 -42.69 -10.96 4.22
CA VAL A 22 -41.71 -11.98 3.82
C VAL A 22 -41.37 -12.90 4.99
N SER A 23 -41.11 -14.16 4.68
CA SER A 23 -40.78 -15.21 5.65
C SER A 23 -39.31 -15.32 5.99
N ALA A 24 -38.43 -14.52 5.35
CA ALA A 24 -37.00 -14.51 5.57
C ALA A 24 -36.43 -13.09 5.63
N ARG A 25 -35.31 -12.90 6.34
CA ARG A 25 -34.65 -11.60 6.43
C ARG A 25 -34.11 -11.15 5.06
N LYS A 26 -34.38 -9.90 4.72
CA LYS A 26 -33.84 -9.21 3.56
C LYS A 26 -32.86 -8.15 4.02
N ARG A 27 -31.65 -8.16 3.46
CA ARG A 27 -30.59 -7.21 3.80
C ARG A 27 -30.05 -6.53 2.56
N ILE A 28 -29.62 -5.29 2.72
CA ILE A 28 -28.82 -4.56 1.73
C ILE A 28 -27.44 -4.28 2.30
N VAL A 29 -26.46 -4.17 1.40
CA VAL A 29 -25.10 -3.81 1.77
C VAL A 29 -25.03 -2.31 1.98
N GLY A 30 -24.55 -1.89 3.13
CA GLY A 30 -24.26 -0.51 3.49
C GLY A 30 -22.80 -0.14 3.24
N ILE A 31 -22.20 0.54 4.21
CA ILE A 31 -20.84 1.06 4.11
C ILE A 31 -19.84 -0.08 4.22
N VAL A 32 -18.78 0.01 3.40
CA VAL A 32 -17.60 -0.87 3.48
C VAL A 32 -16.66 -0.33 4.56
N ASP A 33 -16.15 -1.21 5.40
CA ASP A 33 -15.15 -0.91 6.41
C ASP A 33 -14.03 -1.94 6.39
N GLY A 34 -12.90 -1.62 6.99
CA GLY A 34 -11.77 -2.52 7.09
C GLY A 34 -10.71 -2.05 8.06
N GLU A 35 -9.89 -3.00 8.46
CA GLU A 35 -8.85 -2.79 9.45
C GLU A 35 -7.61 -3.61 9.13
N VAL A 36 -6.45 -3.00 9.39
CA VAL A 36 -5.15 -3.69 9.38
C VAL A 36 -4.52 -3.52 10.76
N GLY A 37 -4.30 -4.63 11.44
CA GLY A 37 -3.54 -4.69 12.69
C GLY A 37 -2.13 -5.20 12.45
N VAL A 38 -1.13 -4.55 13.01
CA VAL A 38 0.27 -4.92 12.88
C VAL A 38 0.95 -5.02 14.22
N GLU A 39 1.90 -5.94 14.32
CA GLU A 39 2.79 -6.09 15.46
C GLU A 39 4.25 -5.91 15.04
N ALA A 40 5.06 -5.38 15.94
CA ALA A 40 6.48 -5.16 15.72
C ALA A 40 7.26 -5.29 17.03
N TRP A 41 8.56 -5.53 16.94
CA TRP A 41 9.44 -5.29 18.08
C TRP A 41 9.61 -3.79 18.27
N PHE A 42 9.51 -3.31 19.52
CA PHE A 42 9.64 -1.90 19.83
C PHE A 42 11.03 -1.38 19.44
N ASP A 43 11.05 -0.37 18.58
CA ASP A 43 12.25 0.36 18.18
C ASP A 43 11.94 1.85 18.13
N ASN A 44 12.65 2.65 18.95
CA ASN A 44 12.47 4.09 19.05
C ASN A 44 13.47 4.90 18.21
N ALA A 45 14.26 4.26 17.35
CA ALA A 45 15.13 4.98 16.44
C ALA A 45 14.29 5.82 15.43
N SER A 46 14.89 6.87 14.90
CA SER A 46 14.21 7.69 13.89
C SER A 46 13.81 6.86 12.66
N SER A 47 12.64 7.14 12.13
CA SER A 47 12.03 6.40 10.99
C SER A 47 11.74 4.92 11.27
N ARG A 48 11.68 4.50 12.54
CA ARG A 48 11.22 3.18 12.97
C ARG A 48 9.78 3.24 13.47
N GLN A 49 9.17 2.08 13.74
CA GLN A 49 7.74 2.00 13.99
C GLN A 49 7.25 2.92 15.11
N HIS A 50 7.97 3.05 16.24
CA HIS A 50 7.54 3.96 17.30
C HIS A 50 7.48 5.41 16.83
N ALA A 51 8.52 5.88 16.14
CA ALA A 51 8.58 7.24 15.62
C ALA A 51 7.50 7.51 14.54
N VAL A 52 7.26 6.54 13.67
CA VAL A 52 6.24 6.61 12.60
C VAL A 52 4.84 6.58 13.21
N TRP A 53 4.54 5.58 14.04
CA TRP A 53 3.20 5.41 14.63
C TRP A 53 2.83 6.44 15.70
N THR A 54 3.76 7.23 16.18
CA THR A 54 3.49 8.35 17.10
C THR A 54 3.83 9.72 16.48
N SER A 55 4.09 9.78 15.17
CA SER A 55 4.51 11.02 14.48
C SER A 55 5.65 11.77 15.18
N ASN A 56 6.58 11.06 15.82
CA ASN A 56 7.66 11.62 16.66
C ASN A 56 7.19 12.54 17.81
N SER A 57 5.90 12.63 18.10
CA SER A 57 5.32 13.52 19.11
C SER A 57 4.75 12.79 20.31
N GLY A 58 4.77 11.46 20.31
CA GLY A 58 4.13 10.62 21.32
C GLY A 58 2.61 10.61 21.26
N LYS A 59 2.03 11.07 20.14
CA LYS A 59 0.59 11.07 19.86
C LYS A 59 0.31 10.36 18.55
N LEU A 60 -0.87 9.77 18.42
CA LEU A 60 -1.27 9.16 17.15
C LEU A 60 -1.33 10.21 16.04
N PRO A 61 -0.93 9.85 14.81
CA PRO A 61 -1.09 10.71 13.65
C PRO A 61 -2.55 11.08 13.41
N THR A 62 -2.81 12.34 13.10
CA THR A 62 -4.17 12.80 12.72
C THR A 62 -4.40 12.78 11.22
N ALA A 63 -3.31 12.78 10.43
CA ALA A 63 -3.36 12.62 8.98
C ALA A 63 -3.69 11.17 8.61
N ASP A 64 -4.14 10.97 7.37
CA ASP A 64 -4.29 9.63 6.81
C ASP A 64 -2.94 8.94 6.72
N GLN A 65 -2.96 7.64 6.93
CA GLN A 65 -1.81 6.76 6.81
C GLN A 65 -2.12 5.74 5.72
N ASP A 66 -1.34 5.76 4.65
CA ASP A 66 -1.44 4.73 3.63
C ASP A 66 -0.65 3.49 4.08
N VAL A 67 -1.30 2.34 3.98
CA VAL A 67 -0.72 1.05 4.36
C VAL A 67 -0.70 0.15 3.14
N LEU A 68 0.45 -0.46 2.86
CA LEU A 68 0.60 -1.52 1.87
C LEU A 68 1.09 -2.79 2.56
N VAL A 69 0.33 -3.87 2.43
CA VAL A 69 0.65 -5.18 2.97
C VAL A 69 0.85 -6.16 1.82
N PRO A 70 2.10 -6.50 1.46
CA PRO A 70 2.37 -7.62 0.57
C PRO A 70 1.95 -8.94 1.23
N MET A 71 1.15 -9.75 0.54
CA MET A 71 0.70 -11.05 1.03
C MET A 71 1.54 -12.21 0.48
N GLY A 72 2.51 -11.90 -0.36
CA GLY A 72 3.47 -12.84 -0.93
C GLY A 72 4.81 -12.16 -1.22
N ALA A 73 5.80 -12.94 -1.64
CA ALA A 73 7.18 -12.48 -1.81
C ALA A 73 7.55 -12.16 -3.27
N SER A 74 6.68 -12.47 -4.22
CA SER A 74 6.97 -12.43 -5.65
C SER A 74 6.10 -11.43 -6.41
N VAL A 75 6.58 -10.98 -7.55
CA VAL A 75 5.77 -10.22 -8.53
C VAL A 75 4.57 -11.06 -8.96
N GLY A 76 3.37 -10.49 -8.94
CA GLY A 76 2.11 -11.17 -9.24
C GLY A 76 1.40 -11.76 -8.01
N ASP A 77 2.07 -11.86 -6.87
CA ASP A 77 1.42 -12.27 -5.62
C ASP A 77 0.39 -11.23 -5.16
N PRO A 78 -0.62 -11.64 -4.40
CA PRO A 78 -1.60 -10.70 -3.88
C PRO A 78 -1.00 -9.73 -2.87
N GLY A 79 -1.61 -8.56 -2.77
CA GLY A 79 -1.35 -7.56 -1.76
C GLY A 79 -2.62 -6.82 -1.40
N VAL A 80 -2.59 -6.07 -0.32
CA VAL A 80 -3.70 -5.21 0.09
C VAL A 80 -3.17 -3.82 0.41
N GLY A 81 -3.88 -2.81 -0.09
CA GLY A 81 -3.65 -1.41 0.22
C GLY A 81 -4.82 -0.84 1.01
N LEU A 82 -4.55 0.11 1.88
CA LEU A 82 -5.53 0.77 2.71
C LEU A 82 -5.16 2.22 2.94
N VAL A 83 -6.07 3.14 2.64
CA VAL A 83 -6.04 4.50 3.20
C VAL A 83 -6.70 4.44 4.56
N SER A 84 -6.01 4.86 5.62
CA SER A 84 -6.45 4.59 6.99
C SER A 84 -6.19 5.72 7.96
N LYS A 85 -6.87 5.63 9.09
CA LYS A 85 -6.52 6.34 10.33
C LYS A 85 -5.94 5.36 11.32
N GLU A 86 -4.82 5.72 11.93
CA GLU A 86 -4.30 4.96 13.05
C GLU A 86 -5.21 5.17 14.27
N GLY A 87 -5.89 4.08 14.68
CA GLY A 87 -6.85 4.10 15.78
C GLY A 87 -6.25 3.79 17.13
N THR A 88 -5.24 2.91 17.16
CA THR A 88 -4.59 2.48 18.41
C THR A 88 -3.10 2.27 18.21
N TYR A 89 -2.36 2.57 19.26
CA TYR A 89 -0.96 2.19 19.42
C TYR A 89 -0.74 1.72 20.84
N SER A 90 -0.11 0.59 21.02
CA SER A 90 0.23 0.09 22.35
C SER A 90 1.63 -0.52 22.39
N VAL A 91 2.26 -0.43 23.55
CA VAL A 91 3.56 -1.04 23.82
C VAL A 91 3.42 -1.98 25.00
N THR A 92 3.86 -3.21 24.84
CA THR A 92 3.79 -4.25 25.88
C THR A 92 5.20 -4.69 26.24
N ARG A 93 5.46 -4.77 27.57
CA ARG A 93 6.70 -5.27 28.12
C ARG A 93 6.41 -6.33 29.16
N SER A 94 6.97 -7.51 28.97
CA SER A 94 6.96 -8.60 29.97
C SER A 94 8.37 -8.85 30.47
N ALA A 95 8.51 -9.28 31.75
CA ALA A 95 9.81 -9.61 32.32
C ALA A 95 10.47 -10.75 31.53
N GLY A 96 11.72 -10.55 31.14
CA GLY A 96 12.50 -11.54 30.37
C GLY A 96 12.16 -11.62 28.87
N SER A 97 11.26 -10.75 28.35
CA SER A 97 10.87 -10.73 26.94
C SER A 97 11.27 -9.43 26.26
N ALA A 98 11.38 -9.46 24.94
CA ALA A 98 11.51 -8.25 24.14
C ALA A 98 10.26 -7.37 24.30
N ILE A 99 10.44 -6.06 24.16
CA ILE A 99 9.32 -5.12 24.15
C ILE A 99 8.67 -5.23 22.75
N SER A 100 7.35 -5.40 22.72
CA SER A 100 6.55 -5.39 21.50
C SER A 100 5.70 -4.13 21.39
N ALA A 101 5.41 -3.72 20.17
CA ALA A 101 4.50 -2.65 19.85
C ALA A 101 3.43 -3.18 18.89
N SER A 102 2.20 -2.68 19.02
CA SER A 102 1.11 -2.97 18.08
C SER A 102 0.37 -1.70 17.71
N ALA A 103 -0.12 -1.65 16.48
CA ALA A 103 -0.95 -0.58 15.96
C ALA A 103 -2.10 -1.14 15.13
N THR A 104 -3.21 -0.41 15.13
CA THR A 104 -4.40 -0.73 14.34
C THR A 104 -4.73 0.45 13.43
N PHE A 105 -4.90 0.14 12.16
CA PHE A 105 -5.22 1.09 11.09
C PHE A 105 -6.62 0.78 10.55
N SER A 106 -7.57 1.69 10.77
CA SER A 106 -8.94 1.55 10.30
C SER A 106 -9.15 2.32 9.00
N ALA A 107 -9.90 1.75 8.07
CA ALA A 107 -10.18 2.33 6.76
C ALA A 107 -10.74 3.76 6.86
N ASN A 108 -10.30 4.65 5.97
CA ASN A 108 -10.80 6.01 5.87
C ASN A 108 -11.01 6.40 4.40
N GLY A 109 -12.28 6.51 4.01
CA GLY A 109 -12.69 6.89 2.65
C GLY A 109 -12.87 5.72 1.67
N SER A 110 -11.96 4.76 1.65
CA SER A 110 -12.09 3.51 0.89
C SER A 110 -11.83 2.32 1.81
N GLY A 111 -12.48 1.18 1.54
CA GLY A 111 -12.14 -0.07 2.21
C GLY A 111 -10.79 -0.61 1.76
N PRO A 112 -10.34 -1.76 2.32
CA PRO A 112 -9.14 -2.42 1.83
C PRO A 112 -9.24 -2.76 0.35
N GLU A 113 -8.22 -2.41 -0.41
CA GLU A 113 -8.15 -2.65 -1.85
C GLU A 113 -7.18 -3.79 -2.12
N PHE A 114 -7.72 -4.92 -2.59
CA PHE A 114 -6.93 -6.08 -2.96
C PHE A 114 -6.40 -5.93 -4.38
N GLY A 115 -5.11 -6.19 -4.55
CA GLY A 115 -4.43 -6.06 -5.84
C GLY A 115 -3.31 -7.08 -6.00
N ILE A 116 -2.48 -6.85 -7.00
CA ILE A 116 -1.30 -7.66 -7.32
C ILE A 116 -0.03 -6.86 -7.10
N MET A 117 0.98 -7.48 -6.54
CA MET A 117 2.30 -6.88 -6.39
C MET A 117 2.98 -6.76 -7.77
N LEU A 118 3.48 -5.57 -8.09
CA LEU A 118 4.30 -5.28 -9.27
C LEU A 118 5.80 -5.30 -8.95
N THR A 119 6.15 -5.50 -7.68
CA THR A 119 7.49 -5.73 -7.17
C THR A 119 7.49 -7.05 -6.39
N SER A 120 8.65 -7.55 -5.99
CA SER A 120 8.73 -8.45 -4.84
C SER A 120 8.22 -7.71 -3.59
N HIS A 121 8.23 -8.31 -2.40
CA HIS A 121 7.75 -7.60 -1.21
C HIS A 121 8.48 -6.26 -0.98
N THR A 122 9.77 -6.17 -1.34
CA THR A 122 10.53 -4.91 -1.50
C THR A 122 11.65 -5.09 -2.52
N ASP A 123 11.83 -4.12 -3.41
CA ASP A 123 12.94 -4.07 -4.36
C ASP A 123 13.88 -2.90 -4.03
N THR A 124 15.19 -3.11 -4.17
CA THR A 124 16.19 -2.05 -4.03
C THR A 124 16.90 -1.84 -5.36
N ILE A 125 16.89 -0.62 -5.85
CA ILE A 125 17.54 -0.24 -7.10
C ILE A 125 18.40 1.02 -6.95
N THR A 126 19.41 1.16 -7.80
CA THR A 126 20.31 2.32 -7.87
C THR A 126 20.33 2.99 -9.25
N SER A 127 19.55 2.49 -10.18
CA SER A 127 19.40 3.02 -11.54
C SER A 127 17.97 2.80 -12.05
N SER A 128 17.60 3.51 -13.08
CA SER A 128 16.29 3.33 -13.73
C SER A 128 16.08 1.89 -14.18
N THR A 129 14.91 1.35 -13.90
CA THR A 129 14.56 -0.03 -14.25
C THR A 129 13.08 -0.17 -14.60
N SER A 130 12.75 -1.26 -15.28
CA SER A 130 11.39 -1.73 -15.49
C SER A 130 11.27 -3.14 -14.92
N GLY A 131 10.22 -3.38 -14.16
CA GLY A 131 9.97 -4.67 -13.53
C GLY A 131 9.44 -5.73 -14.49
N THR A 132 9.31 -6.93 -13.96
CA THR A 132 8.65 -8.05 -14.63
C THR A 132 7.17 -7.73 -14.80
N SER A 133 6.61 -8.07 -15.95
CA SER A 133 5.20 -7.88 -16.22
C SER A 133 4.34 -8.98 -15.59
N VAL A 134 3.15 -8.57 -15.12
CA VAL A 134 2.09 -9.48 -14.69
C VAL A 134 1.03 -9.56 -15.77
N ASP A 135 0.64 -10.79 -16.13
CA ASP A 135 -0.44 -11.06 -17.06
C ASP A 135 -1.76 -11.22 -16.29
N ASN A 136 -2.67 -10.30 -16.49
CA ASN A 136 -3.99 -10.32 -15.85
C ASN A 136 -5.06 -10.98 -16.72
N SER A 137 -4.66 -11.72 -17.76
CA SER A 137 -5.51 -12.46 -18.70
C SER A 137 -6.40 -11.58 -19.60
N ALA A 138 -6.95 -10.49 -19.11
CA ALA A 138 -7.82 -9.57 -19.84
C ALA A 138 -7.57 -8.11 -19.46
N SER A 139 -8.04 -7.18 -20.28
CA SER A 139 -8.12 -5.75 -19.94
C SER A 139 -9.33 -5.47 -19.06
N SER A 140 -9.30 -4.39 -18.26
CA SER A 140 -10.45 -3.84 -17.54
C SER A 140 -10.78 -2.44 -18.07
N SER A 141 -12.00 -1.96 -17.81
CA SER A 141 -12.48 -0.68 -18.37
C SER A 141 -12.66 0.44 -17.33
N SER A 142 -12.56 0.11 -16.05
CA SER A 142 -12.98 1.01 -14.96
C SER A 142 -11.80 1.64 -14.18
N GLY A 143 -10.59 1.51 -14.72
CA GLY A 143 -9.40 2.04 -14.06
C GLY A 143 -8.96 1.19 -12.88
N GLY A 144 -8.53 1.86 -11.81
CA GLY A 144 -8.07 1.21 -10.59
C GLY A 144 -7.29 2.17 -9.69
N SER A 145 -6.61 1.59 -8.74
CA SER A 145 -5.72 2.26 -7.80
C SER A 145 -4.38 1.55 -7.70
N TRP A 146 -3.40 2.24 -7.19
CA TRP A 146 -2.13 1.62 -6.86
C TRP A 146 -1.56 2.23 -5.60
N TYR A 147 -0.81 1.42 -4.90
CA TYR A 147 -0.11 1.79 -3.68
C TYR A 147 1.38 1.62 -3.88
N TYR A 148 2.15 2.54 -3.35
CA TYR A 148 3.59 2.36 -3.23
C TYR A 148 4.03 2.61 -1.80
N GLN A 149 5.06 1.92 -1.38
CA GLN A 149 5.73 2.10 -0.11
C GLN A 149 7.22 2.29 -0.34
N ILE A 150 7.78 3.31 0.27
CA ILE A 150 9.22 3.61 0.25
C ILE A 150 9.76 3.34 1.64
N THR A 151 10.74 2.45 1.73
CA THR A 151 11.41 2.08 2.99
C THR A 151 12.82 2.62 3.12
N ALA A 152 13.46 2.99 2.01
CA ALA A 152 14.70 3.73 1.97
C ALA A 152 14.77 4.57 0.70
N LEU A 153 15.30 5.78 0.80
CA LEU A 153 15.36 6.73 -0.31
C LEU A 153 16.60 7.62 -0.21
N SER A 154 17.33 7.71 -1.32
CA SER A 154 18.33 8.74 -1.56
C SER A 154 18.30 9.16 -3.03
N ALA A 155 18.55 10.44 -3.29
CA ALA A 155 18.74 10.99 -4.63
C ALA A 155 19.61 12.24 -4.51
N VAL A 156 20.65 12.35 -5.32
CA VAL A 156 21.64 13.43 -5.24
C VAL A 156 21.94 13.96 -6.64
N GLY A 157 21.94 15.29 -6.76
CA GLY A 157 22.20 15.98 -8.02
C GLY A 157 21.04 15.88 -9.04
N GLY A 158 21.11 16.61 -10.13
CA GLY A 158 20.02 16.69 -11.08
C GLY A 158 18.75 17.24 -10.42
N ASN A 159 17.60 16.61 -10.71
CA ASN A 159 16.34 16.93 -10.06
C ASN A 159 16.16 16.25 -8.67
N ALA A 160 17.12 15.42 -8.26
CA ALA A 160 17.18 14.71 -6.97
C ALA A 160 15.89 13.96 -6.61
N ARG A 161 15.32 13.23 -7.58
CA ARG A 161 14.03 12.54 -7.43
C ARG A 161 14.01 11.16 -8.10
N TRP A 162 13.04 10.35 -7.69
CA TRP A 162 12.63 9.14 -8.38
C TRP A 162 11.21 9.29 -8.92
N VAL A 163 10.99 8.75 -10.11
CA VAL A 163 9.67 8.73 -10.77
C VAL A 163 9.21 7.29 -10.83
N LEU A 164 8.10 7.00 -10.16
CA LEU A 164 7.48 5.68 -10.12
C LEU A 164 6.29 5.69 -11.08
N ASN A 165 6.26 4.71 -11.98
CA ASN A 165 5.18 4.57 -12.95
C ASN A 165 4.56 3.18 -12.86
N VAL A 166 3.24 3.11 -12.95
CA VAL A 166 2.53 1.91 -13.34
C VAL A 166 2.30 1.96 -14.84
N GLN A 167 2.74 0.93 -15.55
CA GLN A 167 2.63 0.80 -17.00
C GLN A 167 1.71 -0.35 -17.36
N HIS A 168 0.98 -0.19 -18.46
CA HIS A 168 0.19 -1.26 -19.06
C HIS A 168 0.58 -1.54 -20.52
N SER A 169 0.21 -2.73 -21.00
CA SER A 169 0.44 -3.16 -22.38
C SER A 169 -0.64 -4.14 -22.84
N THR A 170 -0.96 -4.10 -24.13
CA THR A 170 -1.82 -5.12 -24.77
C THR A 170 -1.03 -6.35 -25.23
N ASN A 171 0.25 -6.21 -25.50
CA ASN A 171 1.08 -7.21 -26.18
C ASN A 171 2.37 -7.57 -25.42
N ASN A 172 2.53 -7.09 -24.17
CA ASN A 172 3.73 -7.29 -23.33
C ASN A 172 5.04 -6.78 -23.95
N SER A 173 4.96 -5.87 -24.91
CA SER A 173 6.10 -5.36 -25.65
C SER A 173 6.10 -3.83 -25.70
N SER A 174 4.98 -3.21 -26.08
CA SER A 174 4.81 -1.76 -26.11
C SER A 174 4.09 -1.32 -24.83
N TRP A 175 4.66 -0.36 -24.11
CA TRP A 175 4.22 0.05 -22.79
C TRP A 175 3.82 1.50 -22.74
N THR A 176 2.75 1.80 -22.02
CA THR A 176 2.23 3.14 -21.77
C THR A 176 2.07 3.34 -20.26
N ASP A 177 2.43 4.52 -19.75
CA ASP A 177 2.20 4.87 -18.36
C ASP A 177 0.71 5.11 -18.12
N VAL A 178 0.13 4.49 -17.09
CA VAL A 178 -1.25 4.73 -16.66
C VAL A 178 -1.32 5.65 -15.47
N SER A 179 -0.30 5.65 -14.63
CA SER A 179 -0.18 6.55 -13.49
C SER A 179 1.28 6.75 -13.12
N THR A 180 1.58 7.92 -12.57
CA THR A 180 2.93 8.34 -12.21
C THR A 180 2.91 9.02 -10.85
N ALA A 181 3.88 8.67 -10.00
CA ALA A 181 4.20 9.39 -8.77
C ALA A 181 5.66 9.83 -8.79
N THR A 182 5.93 10.97 -8.19
CA THR A 182 7.30 11.49 -8.04
C THR A 182 7.63 11.56 -6.56
N VAL A 183 8.77 11.02 -6.16
CA VAL A 183 9.27 11.06 -4.78
C VAL A 183 10.66 11.67 -4.76
N THR A 184 10.89 12.57 -3.82
CA THR A 184 12.15 13.28 -3.61
C THR A 184 12.78 12.83 -2.30
N ALA A 185 14.08 13.06 -2.12
CA ALA A 185 14.75 12.73 -0.87
C ALA A 185 14.14 13.46 0.36
N SER A 186 13.48 14.59 0.14
CA SER A 186 12.80 15.36 1.21
C SER A 186 11.46 14.77 1.61
N ASP A 187 10.80 13.97 0.75
CA ASP A 187 9.54 13.29 1.10
C ASP A 187 9.79 12.17 2.12
N GLY A 188 11.02 11.64 2.14
CA GLY A 188 11.42 10.60 3.08
C GLY A 188 10.82 9.23 2.75
N ILE A 189 10.72 8.41 3.80
CA ILE A 189 10.07 7.10 3.73
C ILE A 189 8.57 7.25 4.01
N GLY A 190 7.75 6.39 3.42
CA GLY A 190 6.30 6.41 3.60
C GLY A 190 5.59 5.57 2.56
N ALA A 191 4.28 5.55 2.64
CA ALA A 191 3.41 4.94 1.64
C ALA A 191 2.47 6.01 1.06
N ALA A 192 1.98 5.78 -0.15
CA ALA A 192 0.94 6.60 -0.73
C ALA A 192 0.08 5.80 -1.71
N ARG A 193 -1.15 6.28 -1.90
CA ARG A 193 -2.13 5.78 -2.85
C ARG A 193 -2.29 6.76 -4.02
N ALA A 194 -2.43 6.23 -5.21
CA ALA A 194 -2.84 7.01 -6.38
C ALA A 194 -3.85 6.22 -7.22
N GLU A 195 -4.60 6.93 -8.05
CA GLU A 195 -5.63 6.35 -8.91
C GLU A 195 -5.25 6.48 -10.38
N PHE A 196 -5.86 5.64 -11.19
CA PHE A 196 -5.86 5.75 -12.64
C PHE A 196 -7.26 5.43 -13.18
N THR A 197 -7.62 6.08 -14.28
CA THR A 197 -8.96 5.98 -14.87
C THR A 197 -8.89 5.38 -16.27
N GLY A 198 -10.03 4.88 -16.77
CA GLY A 198 -10.16 4.35 -18.11
C GLY A 198 -9.66 2.93 -18.28
N THR A 199 -9.37 2.55 -19.50
CA THR A 199 -8.98 1.15 -19.82
C THR A 199 -7.59 0.84 -19.30
N VAL A 200 -7.48 -0.26 -18.57
CA VAL A 200 -6.22 -0.86 -18.14
C VAL A 200 -5.98 -2.12 -18.95
N ASN A 201 -4.94 -2.16 -19.72
CA ASN A 201 -4.62 -3.28 -20.60
C ASN A 201 -4.19 -4.53 -19.80
N ARG A 202 -4.17 -5.67 -20.50
CA ARG A 202 -3.92 -7.02 -19.95
C ARG A 202 -2.66 -7.12 -19.10
N TYR A 203 -1.53 -6.60 -19.59
CA TYR A 203 -0.24 -6.70 -18.90
C TYR A 203 0.02 -5.45 -18.08
N LEU A 204 0.47 -5.61 -16.84
CA LEU A 204 0.91 -4.54 -15.95
C LEU A 204 2.36 -4.76 -15.52
N ARG A 205 3.10 -3.67 -15.37
CA ARG A 205 4.41 -3.66 -14.69
C ARG A 205 4.66 -2.32 -14.01
N GLN A 206 5.63 -2.29 -13.14
CA GLN A 206 6.22 -1.05 -12.66
C GLN A 206 7.36 -0.60 -13.59
N ARG A 207 7.60 0.71 -13.64
CA ARG A 207 8.82 1.33 -14.16
C ARG A 207 9.25 2.42 -13.20
N VAL A 208 10.50 2.37 -12.74
CA VAL A 208 11.07 3.37 -11.84
C VAL A 208 12.24 4.05 -12.50
N VAL A 209 12.23 5.37 -12.52
CA VAL A 209 13.22 6.21 -13.20
C VAL A 209 13.96 7.06 -12.18
N LEU A 210 15.27 6.97 -12.17
CA LEU A 210 16.14 7.88 -11.43
C LEU A 210 16.31 9.18 -12.24
N ASP A 211 15.79 10.27 -11.74
CA ASP A 211 15.98 11.63 -12.27
C ASP A 211 16.91 12.40 -11.32
N ALA A 212 18.12 11.87 -11.17
CA ALA A 212 19.20 12.38 -10.33
C ALA A 212 20.54 11.91 -10.89
N SER A 213 21.65 12.48 -10.40
CA SER A 213 22.99 12.04 -10.78
C SER A 213 23.36 10.69 -10.16
N SER A 214 22.85 10.43 -8.95
CA SER A 214 22.96 9.16 -8.25
C SER A 214 21.86 9.00 -7.22
N GLY A 215 21.58 7.78 -6.78
CA GLY A 215 20.58 7.51 -5.76
C GLY A 215 20.36 6.02 -5.53
N SER A 216 19.59 5.73 -4.50
CA SER A 216 19.07 4.40 -4.20
C SER A 216 17.65 4.54 -3.68
N ILE A 217 16.79 3.63 -4.07
CA ILE A 217 15.42 3.53 -3.56
C ILE A 217 15.10 2.08 -3.23
N THR A 218 14.51 1.86 -2.05
CA THR A 218 13.90 0.57 -1.66
C THR A 218 12.40 0.78 -1.56
N TYR A 219 11.64 0.02 -2.34
CA TYR A 219 10.22 0.27 -2.54
C TYR A 219 9.43 -1.01 -2.79
N ALA A 220 8.12 -0.91 -2.56
CA ALA A 220 7.13 -1.89 -3.00
C ALA A 220 6.02 -1.17 -3.78
N ILE A 221 5.45 -1.84 -4.78
CA ILE A 221 4.32 -1.34 -5.57
C ILE A 221 3.30 -2.46 -5.75
N MET A 222 2.04 -2.11 -5.50
CA MET A 222 0.88 -2.94 -5.77
C MET A 222 -0.10 -2.18 -6.66
N ALA A 223 -0.79 -2.85 -7.56
CA ALA A 223 -1.86 -2.28 -8.36
C ALA A 223 -3.15 -3.11 -8.21
N ASN A 224 -4.27 -2.41 -8.06
CA ASN A 224 -5.62 -2.94 -8.10
C ASN A 224 -6.30 -2.46 -9.37
N ARG A 225 -7.01 -3.35 -10.07
CA ARG A 225 -7.84 -3.02 -11.26
C ARG A 225 -9.31 -3.25 -10.93
N ILE A 226 -10.15 -2.34 -11.37
CA ILE A 226 -11.60 -2.37 -11.19
C ILE A 226 -12.28 -2.78 -12.50
#